data_cfa77c1a38f0c24a87b955e5e8797f7e
#
_entry.id   cfa77c1a38f0c24a87b955e5e8797f7e
#
_cell.length_a   1.000
_cell.length_b   1.000
_cell.length_c   1.000
_cell.angle_alpha   90.00
_cell.angle_beta   90.00
_cell.angle_gamma   90.00
#
_symmetry.space_group_name_H-M   'P 1'
#
loop_
_entity.id
_entity.type
_entity.pdbx_description
1 polymer ?
#
loop_
_entity_poly.entity_id
_entity_poly.type
_entity_poly.pdbx_seq_one_letter_code
_entity_poly.pdbx_strand_id
1 'polypeptide(L)'
;LHYIAVERSPPTLAALKRVHALTKTKASTRLLEIYPVGIAAWHVVWFTNKIRLTLIFEDAQTALPRLDAKVDVFYLDGFKPSQNPELFNQFIFEGMQRLAQPGASASTYSVAGVVKQGLRAAGFRIEKRQGWGRKRELLFAQAPGDWRGQRLKRPSVQIIGAGIAGQSLAGSLNRFDIQPIILADPNHPGASSQPALNIYPQLSLQRDRQSEFSIAGCYFALHNQERVQRRPLHWHSATPAKIQRMQRLSQLFPDNYLEQIGNEAIYHQAGIWRSLPPAGLQGAKVCELKPSQGQMRLYDAAGQALSQADVTLLAAGTGMHALTSLALRNVRGQSILIRSKHTLPEFLTGDINITYLGGQDFLVGSTYELDGSDPQTRLLDTDRLISDLAQTLQHRDFTLASPHAGIRTVFSDRVIGAGLLPAHTITTATMDQPSAHTLGPAPACYALMGLGSHGATHAPLAAE
;
A
#
# COMPACT_ATOMS: atom_id res chain seq x y z
N LEU A 1 -4.67 1.21 18.13
CA LEU A 1 -4.95 2.63 18.01
C LEU A 1 -4.59 3.10 16.60
N HIS A 2 -5.46 3.87 15.96
CA HIS A 2 -5.14 4.56 14.72
C HIS A 2 -5.15 6.08 14.99
N TYR A 3 -4.02 6.74 14.80
CA TYR A 3 -3.88 8.18 14.93
C TYR A 3 -3.79 8.80 13.52
N ILE A 4 -4.68 9.75 13.22
CA ILE A 4 -4.70 10.46 11.94
C ILE A 4 -4.37 11.93 12.22
N ALA A 5 -3.30 12.45 11.64
CA ALA A 5 -2.92 13.85 11.72
C ALA A 5 -3.08 14.52 10.36
N VAL A 6 -3.75 15.67 10.33
CA VAL A 6 -3.90 16.49 9.13
C VAL A 6 -3.16 17.81 9.36
N GLU A 7 -2.19 18.12 8.51
CA GLU A 7 -1.34 19.31 8.63
C GLU A 7 -1.01 19.87 7.24
N ARG A 8 -1.45 21.09 6.96
CA ARG A 8 -1.19 21.75 5.68
C ARG A 8 0.28 22.13 5.48
N SER A 9 0.97 22.47 6.55
CA SER A 9 2.36 22.96 6.56
C SER A 9 3.23 22.08 7.45
N PRO A 10 3.49 20.81 7.06
CA PRO A 10 4.21 19.88 7.91
C PRO A 10 5.62 20.39 8.20
N PRO A 11 6.11 20.27 9.45
CA PRO A 11 7.45 20.68 9.79
C PRO A 11 8.47 19.83 9.03
N THR A 12 9.60 20.44 8.65
CA THR A 12 10.72 19.66 8.06
C THR A 12 11.32 18.74 9.11
N LEU A 13 11.95 17.65 8.66
CA LEU A 13 12.67 16.73 9.55
C LEU A 13 13.73 17.46 10.39
N ALA A 14 14.41 18.47 9.82
CA ALA A 14 15.39 19.29 10.54
C ALA A 14 14.73 20.12 11.64
N ALA A 15 13.54 20.67 11.40
CA ALA A 15 12.77 21.41 12.43
C ALA A 15 12.31 20.47 13.56
N LEU A 16 11.79 19.28 13.21
CA LEU A 16 11.41 18.26 14.20
C LEU A 16 12.60 17.81 15.04
N LYS A 17 13.76 17.58 14.45
CA LYS A 17 14.98 17.22 15.18
C LYS A 17 15.34 18.28 16.22
N ARG A 18 15.25 19.58 15.87
CA ARG A 18 15.51 20.68 16.83
C ARG A 18 14.53 20.69 17.98
N VAL A 19 13.22 20.53 17.70
CA VAL A 19 12.18 20.52 18.74
C VAL A 19 12.35 19.32 19.66
N HIS A 20 12.53 18.13 19.12
CA HIS A 20 12.65 16.91 19.90
C HIS A 20 14.01 16.73 20.59
N ALA A 21 15.02 17.52 20.24
CA ALA A 21 16.28 17.59 21.00
C ALA A 21 16.05 18.11 22.43
N LEU A 22 14.99 18.91 22.65
CA LEU A 22 14.65 19.48 23.96
C LEU A 22 13.91 18.46 24.86
N THR A 23 13.22 17.47 24.27
CA THR A 23 12.43 16.47 24.99
C THR A 23 12.60 15.09 24.35
N LYS A 24 13.73 14.44 24.65
CA LYS A 24 14.00 13.09 24.12
C LYS A 24 13.09 12.06 24.78
N THR A 25 12.15 11.51 24.02
CA THR A 25 11.33 10.38 24.41
C THR A 25 11.49 9.23 23.39
N LYS A 26 11.13 8.00 23.77
CA LYS A 26 11.09 6.89 22.81
C LYS A 26 10.16 7.18 21.62
N ALA A 27 9.06 7.86 21.89
CA ALA A 27 8.11 8.24 20.83
C ALA A 27 8.70 9.29 19.87
N SER A 28 9.38 10.33 20.39
CA SER A 28 10.01 11.34 19.52
C SER A 28 11.14 10.75 18.67
N THR A 29 11.94 9.85 19.24
CA THR A 29 12.99 9.15 18.48
C THR A 29 12.37 8.31 17.35
N ARG A 30 11.33 7.52 17.67
CA ARG A 30 10.64 6.72 16.66
C ARG A 30 9.99 7.57 15.58
N LEU A 31 9.37 8.70 15.93
CA LEU A 31 8.79 9.63 14.95
C LEU A 31 9.85 10.16 13.98
N LEU A 32 11.03 10.54 14.46
CA LEU A 32 12.11 11.04 13.61
C LEU A 32 12.65 9.97 12.64
N GLU A 33 12.66 8.70 13.06
CA GLU A 33 13.10 7.58 12.21
C GLU A 33 12.14 7.30 11.04
N ILE A 34 10.85 7.50 11.29
CA ILE A 34 9.78 7.18 10.33
C ILE A 34 9.14 8.44 9.72
N TYR A 35 9.64 9.65 10.00
CA TYR A 35 9.04 10.86 9.46
C TYR A 35 9.25 10.91 7.94
N PRO A 36 8.18 11.03 7.13
CA PRO A 36 8.30 11.03 5.68
C PRO A 36 8.96 12.31 5.17
N VAL A 37 9.53 12.24 3.99
CA VAL A 37 10.20 13.39 3.34
C VAL A 37 9.20 14.48 2.89
N GLY A 38 7.89 14.25 3.06
CA GLY A 38 6.86 15.27 2.79
C GLY A 38 6.55 15.46 1.31
N ILE A 39 6.70 14.41 0.51
CA ILE A 39 6.51 14.47 -0.95
C ILE A 39 5.09 14.08 -1.35
N ALA A 40 4.55 12.99 -0.78
CA ALA A 40 3.15 12.60 -0.97
C ALA A 40 2.25 13.31 0.04
N ALA A 41 0.99 13.48 -0.35
CA ALA A 41 0.00 14.07 0.55
C ALA A 41 -0.35 13.13 1.72
N TRP A 42 -0.39 11.83 1.48
CA TRP A 42 -0.83 10.84 2.47
C TRP A 42 0.27 9.83 2.75
N HIS A 43 0.56 9.59 4.04
CA HIS A 43 1.52 8.60 4.50
C HIS A 43 0.92 7.76 5.61
N VAL A 44 1.04 6.43 5.47
CA VAL A 44 0.62 5.48 6.49
C VAL A 44 1.85 4.72 6.99
N VAL A 45 1.95 4.53 8.29
CA VAL A 45 3.03 3.78 8.91
C VAL A 45 2.58 3.17 10.24
N TRP A 46 3.06 1.98 10.56
CA TRP A 46 2.93 1.43 11.89
C TRP A 46 4.01 2.03 12.80
N PHE A 47 3.57 2.92 13.68
CA PHE A 47 4.42 3.56 14.68
C PHE A 47 4.95 2.53 15.69
N THR A 48 4.07 1.63 16.12
CA THR A 48 4.37 0.40 16.85
C THR A 48 3.48 -0.72 16.29
N ASN A 49 3.64 -1.96 16.79
CA ASN A 49 2.76 -3.07 16.43
C ASN A 49 1.27 -2.88 16.82
N LYS A 50 0.94 -1.84 17.61
CA LYS A 50 -0.43 -1.52 18.09
C LYS A 50 -0.90 -0.12 17.71
N ILE A 51 -0.04 0.71 17.14
CA ILE A 51 -0.35 2.10 16.79
C ILE A 51 -0.05 2.32 15.32
N ARG A 52 -1.10 2.54 14.53
CA ARG A 52 -1.02 3.00 13.15
C ARG A 52 -1.07 4.54 13.13
N LEU A 53 -0.18 5.16 12.38
CA LEU A 53 -0.10 6.59 12.17
C LEU A 53 -0.41 6.89 10.71
N THR A 54 -1.37 7.76 10.46
CA THR A 54 -1.62 8.35 9.14
C THR A 54 -1.31 9.84 9.21
N LEU A 55 -0.36 10.28 8.39
CA LEU A 55 0.00 11.69 8.23
C LEU A 55 -0.56 12.19 6.91
N ILE A 56 -1.38 13.23 6.95
CA ILE A 56 -2.01 13.85 5.78
C ILE A 56 -1.48 15.25 5.66
N PHE A 57 -0.64 15.50 4.66
CA PHE A 57 0.00 16.79 4.40
C PHE A 57 -0.80 17.56 3.37
N GLU A 58 -2.04 17.90 3.74
CA GLU A 58 -2.99 18.65 2.93
C GLU A 58 -3.79 19.62 3.81
N ASP A 59 -4.48 20.54 3.17
CA ASP A 59 -5.49 21.35 3.83
C ASP A 59 -6.64 20.47 4.36
N ALA A 60 -7.11 20.75 5.57
CA ALA A 60 -8.17 19.96 6.20
C ALA A 60 -9.48 19.99 5.40
N GLN A 61 -9.77 21.08 4.68
CA GLN A 61 -10.95 21.16 3.81
C GLN A 61 -10.85 20.20 2.61
N THR A 62 -9.65 19.92 2.15
CA THR A 62 -9.40 18.92 1.07
C THR A 62 -9.36 17.50 1.62
N ALA A 63 -8.74 17.31 2.78
CA ALA A 63 -8.52 15.98 3.37
C ALA A 63 -9.80 15.36 3.97
N LEU A 64 -10.57 16.12 4.75
CA LEU A 64 -11.72 15.58 5.47
C LEU A 64 -12.77 14.91 4.58
N PRO A 65 -13.21 15.47 3.42
CA PRO A 65 -14.17 14.81 2.54
C PRO A 65 -13.70 13.45 1.99
N ARG A 66 -12.39 13.27 1.88
CA ARG A 66 -11.76 12.05 1.34
C ARG A 66 -11.50 10.98 2.41
N LEU A 67 -11.63 11.35 3.69
CA LEU A 67 -11.53 10.41 4.81
C LEU A 67 -12.82 9.60 4.93
N ASP A 68 -12.67 8.28 4.97
CA ASP A 68 -13.69 7.34 5.42
C ASP A 68 -13.18 6.69 6.71
N ALA A 69 -13.68 7.18 7.85
CA ALA A 69 -13.27 6.75 9.18
C ALA A 69 -14.41 6.91 10.17
N LYS A 70 -14.33 6.18 11.28
CA LYS A 70 -15.15 6.37 12.46
C LYS A 70 -14.23 6.80 13.61
N VAL A 71 -14.35 8.08 13.99
CA VAL A 71 -13.42 8.73 14.90
C VAL A 71 -14.00 8.76 16.31
N ASP A 72 -13.23 8.30 17.29
CA ASP A 72 -13.61 8.31 18.70
C ASP A 72 -13.21 9.61 19.40
N VAL A 73 -12.08 10.21 18.98
CA VAL A 73 -11.51 11.40 19.62
C VAL A 73 -10.95 12.36 18.59
N PHE A 74 -11.32 13.62 18.69
CA PHE A 74 -10.77 14.72 17.88
C PHE A 74 -9.94 15.66 18.74
N TYR A 75 -8.76 15.98 18.25
CA TYR A 75 -7.91 17.05 18.80
C TYR A 75 -7.90 18.21 17.80
N LEU A 76 -8.55 19.32 18.16
CA LEU A 76 -8.54 20.54 17.37
C LEU A 76 -7.37 21.41 17.84
N ASP A 77 -6.18 21.06 17.36
CA ASP A 77 -4.91 21.71 17.70
C ASP A 77 -4.44 22.57 16.53
N GLY A 78 -5.01 23.74 16.41
CA GLY A 78 -4.62 24.74 15.40
C GLY A 78 -4.19 26.05 16.06
N PHE A 79 -3.70 27.01 15.27
CA PHE A 79 -3.43 28.37 15.76
C PHE A 79 -4.73 29.04 16.21
N LYS A 80 -4.61 30.26 16.79
CA LYS A 80 -5.80 31.02 17.21
C LYS A 80 -6.80 31.14 16.05
N PRO A 81 -8.12 31.01 16.29
CA PRO A 81 -9.13 31.12 15.24
C PRO A 81 -9.06 32.40 14.41
N SER A 82 -8.58 33.53 15.04
CA SER A 82 -8.36 34.80 14.34
C SER A 82 -7.14 34.75 13.36
N GLN A 83 -6.23 33.82 13.55
CA GLN A 83 -5.03 33.66 12.71
C GLN A 83 -5.15 32.48 11.73
N ASN A 84 -6.09 31.58 11.98
CA ASN A 84 -6.34 30.40 11.17
C ASN A 84 -7.87 30.13 11.08
N PRO A 85 -8.65 31.08 10.51
CA PRO A 85 -10.09 30.92 10.40
C PRO A 85 -10.52 29.73 9.54
N GLU A 86 -9.68 29.31 8.60
CA GLU A 86 -9.96 28.20 7.69
C GLU A 86 -10.13 26.86 8.44
N LEU A 87 -9.44 26.67 9.56
CA LEU A 87 -9.55 25.44 10.37
C LEU A 87 -10.78 25.45 11.28
N PHE A 88 -11.35 26.63 11.57
CA PHE A 88 -12.47 26.79 12.52
C PHE A 88 -13.75 27.27 11.84
N ASN A 89 -14.01 26.80 10.63
CA ASN A 89 -15.23 27.09 9.87
C ASN A 89 -16.24 25.95 9.97
N GLN A 90 -17.46 26.22 9.51
CA GLN A 90 -18.58 25.27 9.57
C GLN A 90 -18.31 23.97 8.80
N PHE A 91 -17.63 24.05 7.65
CA PHE A 91 -17.29 22.88 6.83
C PHE A 91 -16.42 21.87 7.59
N ILE A 92 -15.44 22.33 8.37
CA ILE A 92 -14.60 21.47 9.20
C ILE A 92 -15.42 20.79 10.29
N PHE A 93 -16.29 21.53 10.98
CA PHE A 93 -17.12 20.97 12.06
C PHE A 93 -18.14 19.97 11.54
N GLU A 94 -18.73 20.18 10.37
CA GLU A 94 -19.60 19.22 9.68
C GLU A 94 -18.83 17.97 9.24
N GLY A 95 -17.61 18.13 8.73
CA GLY A 95 -16.70 17.04 8.43
C GLY A 95 -16.36 16.19 9.66
N MET A 96 -16.12 16.83 10.82
CA MET A 96 -15.92 16.14 12.09
C MET A 96 -17.18 15.35 12.49
N GLN A 97 -18.36 15.96 12.38
CA GLN A 97 -19.63 15.31 12.74
C GLN A 97 -19.89 14.07 11.87
N ARG A 98 -19.63 14.15 10.56
CA ARG A 98 -19.74 13.02 9.63
C ARG A 98 -18.83 11.85 10.00
N LEU A 99 -17.62 12.14 10.47
CA LEU A 99 -16.61 11.15 10.86
C LEU A 99 -16.82 10.65 12.29
N ALA A 100 -17.56 11.38 13.15
CA ALA A 100 -17.70 11.05 14.56
C ALA A 100 -18.44 9.73 14.78
N GLN A 101 -17.92 8.89 15.66
CA GLN A 101 -18.70 7.81 16.27
C GLN A 101 -19.75 8.40 17.22
N PRO A 102 -20.88 7.71 17.46
CA PRO A 102 -21.80 8.11 18.55
C PRO A 102 -21.04 8.27 19.88
N GLY A 103 -21.20 9.41 20.54
CA GLY A 103 -20.51 9.71 21.78
C GLY A 103 -19.02 10.08 21.64
N ALA A 104 -18.51 10.24 20.42
CA ALA A 104 -17.13 10.70 20.19
C ALA A 104 -16.85 12.03 20.89
N SER A 105 -15.64 12.20 21.39
CA SER A 105 -15.21 13.41 22.07
C SER A 105 -14.34 14.30 21.18
N ALA A 106 -14.40 15.62 21.43
CA ALA A 106 -13.48 16.58 20.84
C ALA A 106 -12.92 17.51 21.90
N SER A 107 -11.68 17.92 21.74
CA SER A 107 -11.02 18.84 22.69
C SER A 107 -10.23 19.91 21.93
N THR A 108 -10.30 21.15 22.43
CA THR A 108 -9.48 22.25 21.95
C THR A 108 -9.16 23.23 23.08
N TYR A 109 -7.98 23.83 22.99
CA TYR A 109 -7.60 24.90 23.90
C TYR A 109 -8.35 26.22 23.63
N SER A 110 -9.02 26.33 22.48
CA SER A 110 -9.71 27.56 22.08
C SER A 110 -11.13 27.59 22.63
N VAL A 111 -11.43 28.64 23.44
CA VAL A 111 -12.79 28.92 23.93
C VAL A 111 -13.48 30.06 23.16
N ALA A 112 -13.00 30.37 21.95
CA ALA A 112 -13.53 31.41 21.08
C ALA A 112 -15.00 31.19 20.73
N GLY A 113 -15.76 32.27 20.51
CA GLY A 113 -17.18 32.22 20.16
C GLY A 113 -17.45 31.41 18.91
N VAL A 114 -16.66 31.62 17.84
CA VAL A 114 -16.79 30.93 16.57
C VAL A 114 -16.65 29.41 16.71
N VAL A 115 -15.71 28.93 17.53
CA VAL A 115 -15.50 27.49 17.78
C VAL A 115 -16.70 26.90 18.53
N LYS A 116 -17.20 27.60 19.57
CA LYS A 116 -18.38 27.15 20.30
C LYS A 116 -19.63 27.07 19.44
N GLN A 117 -19.86 28.10 18.63
CA GLN A 117 -21.02 28.19 17.74
C GLN A 117 -20.93 27.11 16.65
N GLY A 118 -19.76 26.93 16.01
CA GLY A 118 -19.57 25.96 14.96
C GLY A 118 -19.73 24.51 15.43
N LEU A 119 -19.16 24.15 16.59
CA LEU A 119 -19.35 22.81 17.16
C LEU A 119 -20.80 22.55 17.56
N ARG A 120 -21.53 23.53 18.11
CA ARG A 120 -22.96 23.39 18.42
C ARG A 120 -23.78 23.23 17.16
N ALA A 121 -23.53 24.02 16.11
CA ALA A 121 -24.22 23.96 14.85
C ALA A 121 -24.01 22.60 14.16
N ALA A 122 -22.84 21.98 14.35
CA ALA A 122 -22.53 20.62 13.91
C ALA A 122 -23.10 19.52 14.85
N GLY A 123 -23.89 19.88 15.87
CA GLY A 123 -24.58 18.91 16.73
C GLY A 123 -23.80 18.43 17.95
N PHE A 124 -22.60 18.98 18.23
CA PHE A 124 -21.85 18.60 19.42
C PHE A 124 -22.40 19.30 20.67
N ARG A 125 -22.51 18.60 21.78
CA ARG A 125 -22.66 19.19 23.10
C ARG A 125 -21.32 19.73 23.58
N ILE A 126 -21.25 20.96 24.04
CA ILE A 126 -20.00 21.59 24.48
C ILE A 126 -20.00 21.92 25.96
N GLU A 127 -18.85 21.76 26.58
CA GLU A 127 -18.60 22.07 28.00
C GLU A 127 -17.24 22.78 28.12
N LYS A 128 -17.17 23.80 28.99
CA LYS A 128 -15.90 24.37 29.41
C LYS A 128 -15.34 23.52 30.55
N ARG A 129 -14.08 23.17 30.45
CA ARG A 129 -13.36 22.43 31.49
C ARG A 129 -12.12 23.20 31.92
N GLN A 130 -11.60 22.82 33.07
CA GLN A 130 -10.34 23.37 33.56
C GLN A 130 -9.22 23.06 32.54
N GLY A 131 -8.47 24.10 32.19
CA GLY A 131 -7.35 24.00 31.26
C GLY A 131 -6.10 23.43 31.92
N TRP A 132 -5.08 23.23 31.10
CA TRP A 132 -3.78 22.72 31.54
C TRP A 132 -2.69 23.79 31.42
N GLY A 133 -1.75 23.81 32.34
CA GLY A 133 -0.61 24.72 32.36
C GLY A 133 -1.03 26.19 32.48
N ARG A 134 -0.68 27.01 31.46
CA ARG A 134 -1.01 28.45 31.45
C ARG A 134 -2.44 28.76 31.00
N LYS A 135 -3.21 27.78 30.54
CA LYS A 135 -4.59 27.94 30.05
C LYS A 135 -5.58 27.75 31.21
N ARG A 136 -6.44 28.74 31.48
CA ARG A 136 -7.47 28.63 32.52
C ARG A 136 -8.61 27.69 32.12
N GLU A 137 -9.01 27.70 30.85
CA GLU A 137 -10.13 26.92 30.32
C GLU A 137 -9.74 26.23 29.00
N LEU A 138 -10.34 25.11 28.76
CA LEU A 138 -10.38 24.40 27.46
C LEU A 138 -11.85 24.12 27.10
N LEU A 139 -12.12 23.89 25.85
CA LEU A 139 -13.42 23.45 25.36
C LEU A 139 -13.39 21.93 25.11
N PHE A 140 -14.31 21.25 25.75
CA PHE A 140 -14.64 19.87 25.51
C PHE A 140 -15.96 19.80 24.72
N ALA A 141 -16.05 18.92 23.75
CA ALA A 141 -17.25 18.69 22.98
C ALA A 141 -17.53 17.18 22.85
N GLN A 142 -18.78 16.81 22.75
CA GLN A 142 -19.21 15.43 22.62
C GLN A 142 -20.28 15.28 21.52
N ALA A 143 -20.06 14.36 20.61
CA ALA A 143 -21.05 13.99 19.58
C ALA A 143 -22.28 13.34 20.23
N PRO A 144 -23.47 13.43 19.62
CA PRO A 144 -24.69 12.75 20.09
C PRO A 144 -24.48 11.24 20.20
N GLY A 145 -25.26 10.62 21.12
CA GLY A 145 -25.25 9.17 21.35
C GLY A 145 -24.23 8.75 22.40
N ASP A 146 -24.25 7.45 22.70
CA ASP A 146 -23.37 6.85 23.68
C ASP A 146 -22.22 6.13 22.96
N TRP A 147 -20.99 6.41 23.38
CA TRP A 147 -19.84 5.67 22.92
C TRP A 147 -19.94 4.23 23.45
N ARG A 148 -20.11 3.31 22.51
CA ARG A 148 -20.07 1.87 22.80
C ARG A 148 -18.86 1.32 22.06
N GLY A 149 -17.80 1.04 22.79
CA GLY A 149 -16.66 0.30 22.25
C GLY A 149 -17.15 -1.01 21.65
N GLN A 150 -17.28 -1.06 20.33
CA GLN A 150 -17.65 -2.31 19.67
C GLN A 150 -16.44 -3.25 19.72
N ARG A 151 -16.54 -4.29 20.50
CA ARG A 151 -15.72 -5.49 20.25
C ARG A 151 -16.32 -6.18 19.01
N LEU A 152 -15.82 -5.82 17.85
CA LEU A 152 -16.16 -6.54 16.63
C LEU A 152 -15.68 -7.99 16.79
N LYS A 153 -16.57 -8.95 16.55
CA LYS A 153 -16.20 -10.36 16.43
C LYS A 153 -15.18 -10.44 15.28
N ARG A 154 -14.02 -11.00 15.53
CA ARG A 154 -13.03 -11.23 14.47
C ARG A 154 -13.64 -12.20 13.45
N PRO A 155 -13.72 -11.83 12.16
CA PRO A 155 -14.22 -12.74 11.15
C PRO A 155 -13.20 -13.86 10.89
N SER A 156 -13.67 -15.01 10.45
CA SER A 156 -12.84 -15.97 9.76
C SER A 156 -12.49 -15.42 8.38
N VAL A 157 -11.23 -15.57 7.96
CA VAL A 157 -10.74 -15.01 6.70
C VAL A 157 -10.00 -16.06 5.90
N GLN A 158 -10.25 -16.11 4.59
CA GLN A 158 -9.51 -16.92 3.64
C GLN A 158 -8.98 -16.06 2.50
N ILE A 159 -7.78 -16.38 2.01
CA ILE A 159 -7.08 -15.69 0.93
C ILE A 159 -6.86 -16.68 -0.22
N ILE A 160 -7.21 -16.31 -1.43
CA ILE A 160 -6.92 -17.08 -2.64
C ILE A 160 -5.74 -16.41 -3.36
N GLY A 161 -4.59 -17.08 -3.35
CA GLY A 161 -3.32 -16.62 -3.91
C GLY A 161 -2.27 -16.27 -2.85
N ALA A 162 -1.05 -16.79 -3.04
CA ALA A 162 0.11 -16.59 -2.15
C ALA A 162 1.20 -15.70 -2.77
N GLY A 163 0.89 -14.98 -3.83
CA GLY A 163 1.76 -13.97 -4.44
C GLY A 163 1.93 -12.74 -3.53
N ILE A 164 2.57 -11.68 -4.04
CA ILE A 164 2.82 -10.45 -3.27
C ILE A 164 1.55 -9.83 -2.69
N ALA A 165 0.42 -9.90 -3.40
CA ALA A 165 -0.88 -9.42 -2.91
C ALA A 165 -1.34 -10.24 -1.69
N GLY A 166 -1.38 -11.56 -1.81
CA GLY A 166 -1.80 -12.45 -0.72
C GLY A 166 -0.88 -12.38 0.50
N GLN A 167 0.43 -12.28 0.28
CA GLN A 167 1.41 -12.09 1.38
C GLN A 167 1.19 -10.76 2.09
N SER A 168 0.89 -9.68 1.37
CA SER A 168 0.60 -8.36 1.94
C SER A 168 -0.69 -8.38 2.76
N LEU A 169 -1.75 -8.98 2.24
CA LEU A 169 -3.02 -9.16 2.94
C LEU A 169 -2.86 -9.99 4.23
N ALA A 170 -2.15 -11.11 4.15
CA ALA A 170 -1.88 -11.93 5.33
C ALA A 170 -1.05 -11.17 6.38
N GLY A 171 -0.04 -10.42 5.95
CA GLY A 171 0.77 -9.59 6.83
C GLY A 171 -0.05 -8.49 7.53
N SER A 172 -0.97 -7.85 6.81
CA SER A 172 -1.87 -6.85 7.40
C SER A 172 -2.83 -7.48 8.41
N LEU A 173 -3.51 -8.56 8.05
CA LEU A 173 -4.44 -9.28 8.94
C LEU A 173 -3.78 -9.77 10.23
N ASN A 174 -2.55 -10.28 10.14
CA ASN A 174 -1.79 -10.75 11.29
C ASN A 174 -1.53 -9.64 12.32
N ARG A 175 -1.42 -8.37 11.89
CA ARG A 175 -1.29 -7.22 12.81
C ARG A 175 -2.56 -6.98 13.64
N PHE A 176 -3.70 -7.45 13.14
CA PHE A 176 -4.98 -7.41 13.85
C PHE A 176 -5.29 -8.74 14.57
N ASP A 177 -4.30 -9.62 14.71
CA ASP A 177 -4.44 -10.98 15.27
C ASP A 177 -5.50 -11.83 14.52
N ILE A 178 -5.65 -11.65 13.22
CA ILE A 178 -6.47 -12.47 12.33
C ILE A 178 -5.53 -13.36 11.52
N GLN A 179 -5.67 -14.68 11.70
CA GLN A 179 -4.89 -15.68 10.98
C GLN A 179 -5.72 -16.19 9.80
N PRO A 180 -5.42 -15.78 8.56
CA PRO A 180 -6.17 -16.24 7.40
C PRO A 180 -5.77 -17.66 6.98
N ILE A 181 -6.71 -18.41 6.40
CA ILE A 181 -6.41 -19.59 5.59
C ILE A 181 -5.93 -19.09 4.22
N ILE A 182 -4.77 -19.56 3.75
CA ILE A 182 -4.22 -19.14 2.46
C ILE A 182 -4.16 -20.33 1.52
N LEU A 183 -4.87 -20.23 0.37
CA LEU A 183 -4.89 -21.26 -0.66
C LEU A 183 -4.20 -20.75 -1.92
N ALA A 184 -3.31 -21.56 -2.48
CA ALA A 184 -2.67 -21.26 -3.76
C ALA A 184 -2.39 -22.53 -4.55
N ASP A 185 -2.52 -22.43 -5.88
CA ASP A 185 -2.18 -23.51 -6.81
C ASP A 185 -0.67 -23.78 -6.74
N PRO A 186 -0.22 -24.98 -6.27
CA PRO A 186 1.19 -25.30 -6.18
C PRO A 186 1.87 -25.45 -7.54
N ASN A 187 1.09 -25.69 -8.60
CA ASN A 187 1.58 -25.88 -9.97
C ASN A 187 1.63 -24.57 -10.76
N HIS A 188 1.22 -23.46 -10.16
CA HIS A 188 1.19 -22.16 -10.82
C HIS A 188 1.91 -21.09 -9.99
N PRO A 189 3.25 -21.10 -9.97
CA PRO A 189 4.00 -20.06 -9.28
C PRO A 189 3.69 -18.72 -9.91
N GLY A 190 3.20 -17.76 -9.11
CA GLY A 190 2.86 -16.43 -9.58
C GLY A 190 4.10 -15.61 -9.97
N ALA A 191 3.89 -14.46 -10.58
CA ALA A 191 4.97 -13.52 -10.95
C ALA A 191 5.88 -13.09 -9.78
N SER A 192 5.43 -13.26 -8.55
CA SER A 192 6.18 -12.95 -7.32
C SER A 192 7.08 -14.09 -6.83
N SER A 193 7.16 -15.21 -7.55
CA SER A 193 8.00 -16.36 -7.17
C SER A 193 9.49 -16.13 -7.45
N GLN A 194 9.84 -15.09 -8.19
CA GLN A 194 11.24 -14.71 -8.39
C GLN A 194 11.93 -14.31 -7.08
N PRO A 195 13.27 -14.49 -6.96
CA PRO A 195 13.99 -14.37 -5.70
C PRO A 195 13.89 -12.99 -5.02
N ALA A 196 13.68 -11.95 -5.80
CA ALA A 196 13.58 -10.58 -5.31
C ALA A 196 12.62 -9.74 -6.15
N LEU A 197 11.99 -8.76 -5.51
CA LEU A 197 11.12 -7.76 -6.12
C LEU A 197 11.63 -6.37 -5.76
N ASN A 198 11.70 -5.47 -6.73
CA ASN A 198 12.17 -4.12 -6.54
C ASN A 198 11.07 -3.22 -5.98
N ILE A 199 11.40 -2.41 -4.98
CA ILE A 199 10.53 -1.40 -4.39
C ILE A 199 11.15 -0.04 -4.70
N TYR A 200 10.44 0.74 -5.48
CA TYR A 200 10.74 2.16 -5.73
C TYR A 200 9.48 2.86 -6.27
N PRO A 201 9.34 4.18 -6.08
CA PRO A 201 8.14 4.89 -6.49
C PRO A 201 8.07 5.10 -8.00
N GLN A 202 6.89 4.98 -8.57
CA GLN A 202 6.59 5.49 -9.91
C GLN A 202 6.36 7.00 -9.83
N LEU A 203 7.27 7.78 -10.39
CA LEU A 203 7.19 9.22 -10.38
C LEU A 203 6.57 9.76 -11.68
N SER A 204 5.70 10.74 -11.55
CA SER A 204 5.06 11.47 -12.67
C SER A 204 5.42 12.95 -12.63
N LEU A 205 5.59 13.54 -13.81
CA LEU A 205 5.81 15.00 -13.95
C LEU A 205 4.59 15.82 -13.51
N GLN A 206 3.40 15.24 -13.51
CA GLN A 206 2.14 15.92 -13.19
C GLN A 206 1.63 15.62 -11.76
N ARG A 207 2.34 14.80 -10.99
CA ARG A 207 1.92 14.40 -9.62
C ARG A 207 0.45 13.96 -9.56
N ASP A 208 0.09 13.01 -10.43
CA ASP A 208 -1.22 12.40 -10.46
C ASP A 208 -1.46 11.47 -9.24
N ARG A 209 -2.70 11.03 -9.06
CA ARG A 209 -3.09 10.15 -7.93
C ARG A 209 -2.32 8.83 -7.89
N GLN A 210 -1.96 8.30 -9.07
CA GLN A 210 -1.20 7.05 -9.16
C GLN A 210 0.24 7.24 -8.66
N SER A 211 0.88 8.34 -9.02
CA SER A 211 2.20 8.72 -8.51
C SER A 211 2.17 8.96 -7.00
N GLU A 212 1.17 9.70 -6.49
CA GLU A 212 0.98 9.92 -5.06
C GLU A 212 0.81 8.60 -4.30
N PHE A 213 -0.03 7.69 -4.81
CA PHE A 213 -0.20 6.36 -4.21
C PHE A 213 1.10 5.55 -4.27
N SER A 214 1.85 5.62 -5.37
CA SER A 214 3.12 4.91 -5.52
C SER A 214 4.19 5.40 -4.53
N ILE A 215 4.27 6.70 -4.30
CA ILE A 215 5.16 7.30 -3.29
C ILE A 215 4.77 6.82 -1.88
N ALA A 216 3.48 6.90 -1.54
CA ALA A 216 2.97 6.44 -0.26
C ALA A 216 3.16 4.93 -0.05
N GLY A 217 2.93 4.12 -1.10
CA GLY A 217 3.12 2.67 -1.10
C GLY A 217 4.59 2.28 -0.92
N CYS A 218 5.49 2.97 -1.61
CA CYS A 218 6.94 2.80 -1.44
C CYS A 218 7.34 3.08 0.01
N TYR A 219 6.94 4.22 0.55
CA TYR A 219 7.20 4.59 1.94
C TYR A 219 6.65 3.53 2.91
N PHE A 220 5.39 3.09 2.72
CA PHE A 220 4.78 2.06 3.56
C PHE A 220 5.57 0.74 3.50
N ALA A 221 5.91 0.26 2.30
CA ALA A 221 6.67 -0.97 2.13
C ALA A 221 8.04 -0.92 2.81
N LEU A 222 8.76 0.19 2.66
CA LEU A 222 10.08 0.38 3.26
C LEU A 222 10.06 0.43 4.80
N HIS A 223 8.98 0.91 5.42
CA HIS A 223 8.93 1.13 6.87
C HIS A 223 8.16 0.07 7.64
N ASN A 224 7.35 -0.76 6.95
CA ASN A 224 6.44 -1.68 7.63
C ASN A 224 6.61 -3.15 7.26
N GLN A 225 7.53 -3.46 6.33
CA GLN A 225 7.76 -4.82 5.90
C GLN A 225 9.15 -5.30 6.37
N GLU A 226 9.18 -6.30 7.24
CA GLU A 226 10.41 -6.86 7.82
C GLU A 226 11.35 -7.49 6.77
N ARG A 227 10.78 -7.92 5.63
CA ARG A 227 11.51 -8.59 4.55
C ARG A 227 12.10 -7.63 3.52
N VAL A 228 12.02 -6.33 3.78
CA VAL A 228 12.51 -5.30 2.88
C VAL A 228 13.89 -4.86 3.31
N GLN A 229 14.86 -5.05 2.44
CA GLN A 229 16.18 -4.47 2.56
C GLN A 229 16.19 -3.10 1.87
N ARG A 230 16.30 -2.02 2.65
CA ARG A 230 16.41 -0.67 2.11
C ARG A 230 17.78 -0.48 1.49
N ARG A 231 17.81 0.00 0.25
CA ARG A 231 19.03 0.37 -0.49
C ARG A 231 18.72 1.48 -1.47
N PRO A 232 19.64 2.43 -1.69
CA PRO A 232 19.51 3.38 -2.80
C PRO A 232 19.46 2.62 -4.12
N LEU A 233 18.58 3.07 -5.02
CA LEU A 233 18.43 2.50 -6.36
C LEU A 233 19.03 3.47 -7.37
N HIS A 234 20.05 3.03 -8.08
CA HIS A 234 20.67 3.78 -9.17
C HIS A 234 19.78 3.66 -10.43
N TRP A 235 19.57 4.77 -11.08
CA TRP A 235 18.87 4.82 -12.37
C TRP A 235 19.85 5.21 -13.47
N HIS A 236 19.89 4.42 -14.53
CA HIS A 236 20.74 4.68 -15.70
C HIS A 236 19.98 4.37 -16.99
N SER A 237 20.17 5.21 -18.01
CA SER A 237 19.66 4.95 -19.36
C SER A 237 20.59 5.56 -20.41
N ALA A 238 20.73 4.88 -21.52
CA ALA A 238 21.40 5.39 -22.72
C ALA A 238 20.44 6.20 -23.62
N THR A 239 19.14 6.19 -23.34
CA THR A 239 18.10 6.83 -24.16
C THR A 239 17.96 8.33 -23.82
N PRO A 240 18.29 9.28 -24.72
CA PRO A 240 18.24 10.71 -24.42
C PRO A 240 16.90 11.20 -23.89
N ALA A 241 15.77 10.72 -24.45
CA ALA A 241 14.44 11.10 -23.99
C ALA A 241 14.15 10.65 -22.56
N LYS A 242 14.65 9.45 -22.15
CA LYS A 242 14.53 8.98 -20.76
C LYS A 242 15.39 9.81 -19.83
N ILE A 243 16.62 10.16 -20.23
CA ILE A 243 17.53 11.03 -19.46
C ILE A 243 16.87 12.39 -19.23
N GLN A 244 16.38 13.03 -20.30
CA GLN A 244 15.70 14.33 -20.19
C GLN A 244 14.47 14.27 -19.27
N ARG A 245 13.67 13.19 -19.37
CA ARG A 245 12.53 12.99 -18.46
C ARG A 245 12.99 12.86 -17.01
N MET A 246 14.06 12.12 -16.75
CA MET A 246 14.61 11.94 -15.39
C MET A 246 15.14 13.26 -14.82
N GLN A 247 15.86 14.04 -15.62
CA GLN A 247 16.34 15.38 -15.24
C GLN A 247 15.18 16.34 -14.86
N ARG A 248 14.06 16.26 -15.57
CA ARG A 248 12.86 17.04 -15.23
C ARG A 248 12.17 16.52 -13.96
N LEU A 249 12.16 15.21 -13.75
CA LEU A 249 11.62 14.62 -12.52
C LEU A 249 12.45 15.04 -11.30
N SER A 250 13.79 14.95 -11.36
CA SER A 250 14.64 15.31 -10.22
C SER A 250 14.48 16.75 -9.76
N GLN A 251 14.11 17.67 -10.66
CA GLN A 251 13.79 19.06 -10.29
C GLN A 251 12.52 19.22 -9.45
N LEU A 252 11.62 18.22 -9.46
CA LEU A 252 10.36 18.23 -8.71
C LEU A 252 10.45 17.61 -7.33
N PHE A 253 11.57 16.95 -7.04
CA PHE A 253 11.77 16.20 -5.78
C PHE A 253 13.07 16.67 -5.11
N PRO A 254 13.14 16.65 -3.77
CA PRO A 254 14.37 17.02 -3.07
C PRO A 254 15.48 15.96 -3.28
N ASP A 255 16.76 16.38 -3.27
CA ASP A 255 17.92 15.50 -3.54
C ASP A 255 17.98 14.29 -2.62
N ASN A 256 17.55 14.41 -1.37
CA ASN A 256 17.47 13.27 -0.44
C ASN A 256 16.35 12.26 -0.76
N TYR A 257 15.62 12.46 -1.85
CA TYR A 257 14.63 11.54 -2.38
C TYR A 257 14.97 11.06 -3.79
N LEU A 258 15.24 11.98 -4.72
CA LEU A 258 15.67 11.71 -6.08
C LEU A 258 16.82 12.68 -6.44
N GLU A 259 18.03 12.19 -6.37
CA GLU A 259 19.26 12.95 -6.64
C GLU A 259 19.68 12.77 -8.10
N GLN A 260 19.94 13.87 -8.81
CA GLN A 260 20.47 13.84 -10.17
C GLN A 260 22.00 13.92 -10.15
N ILE A 261 22.67 13.00 -10.82
CA ILE A 261 24.11 12.96 -10.96
C ILE A 261 24.47 12.85 -12.44
N GLY A 262 24.72 13.98 -13.10
CA GLY A 262 24.97 14.01 -14.54
C GLY A 262 23.74 13.49 -15.32
N ASN A 263 23.91 12.39 -16.05
CA ASN A 263 22.84 11.70 -16.78
C ASN A 263 22.20 10.55 -16.01
N GLU A 264 22.63 10.32 -14.77
CA GLU A 264 22.13 9.29 -13.89
C GLU A 264 21.30 9.88 -12.76
N ALA A 265 20.55 9.06 -12.03
CA ALA A 265 19.83 9.47 -10.84
C ALA A 265 19.86 8.40 -9.76
N ILE A 266 19.68 8.81 -8.50
CA ILE A 266 19.61 7.92 -7.35
C ILE A 266 18.27 8.12 -6.64
N TYR A 267 17.49 7.06 -6.52
CA TYR A 267 16.33 6.98 -5.63
C TYR A 267 16.83 6.61 -4.23
N HIS A 268 16.81 7.55 -3.31
CA HIS A 268 17.20 7.30 -1.91
C HIS A 268 16.15 6.53 -1.13
N GLN A 269 14.89 6.57 -1.58
CA GLN A 269 13.79 5.80 -1.02
C GLN A 269 13.47 4.61 -1.93
N ALA A 270 14.24 3.54 -1.77
CA ALA A 270 14.08 2.30 -2.51
C ALA A 270 14.49 1.08 -1.68
N GLY A 271 14.19 -0.12 -2.15
CA GLY A 271 14.53 -1.35 -1.47
C GLY A 271 14.25 -2.61 -2.27
N ILE A 272 14.62 -3.73 -1.70
CA ILE A 272 14.49 -5.06 -2.27
C ILE A 272 13.63 -5.89 -1.32
N TRP A 273 12.52 -6.42 -1.84
CA TRP A 273 11.67 -7.38 -1.13
C TRP A 273 12.15 -8.80 -1.42
N ARG A 274 12.38 -9.58 -0.37
CA ARG A 274 12.64 -11.03 -0.48
C ARG A 274 11.33 -11.78 -0.34
N SER A 275 10.89 -12.43 -1.42
CA SER A 275 9.66 -13.25 -1.41
C SER A 275 9.90 -14.55 -0.66
N LEU A 276 9.02 -14.87 0.27
CA LEU A 276 8.98 -16.15 0.98
C LEU A 276 7.52 -16.61 1.07
N PRO A 277 7.25 -17.92 1.04
CA PRO A 277 5.91 -18.42 1.24
C PRO A 277 5.32 -17.93 2.57
N PRO A 278 4.04 -17.53 2.63
CA PRO A 278 3.39 -17.16 3.88
C PRO A 278 3.19 -18.38 4.77
N ALA A 279 3.17 -18.17 6.09
CA ALA A 279 2.78 -19.20 7.04
C ALA A 279 1.31 -19.59 6.81
N GLY A 280 0.98 -20.88 6.99
CA GLY A 280 -0.38 -21.39 6.81
C GLY A 280 -0.80 -21.56 5.35
N LEU A 281 0.14 -21.57 4.41
CA LEU A 281 -0.13 -21.84 3.01
C LEU A 281 -0.59 -23.28 2.80
N GLN A 282 -1.74 -23.45 2.14
CA GLN A 282 -2.28 -24.72 1.69
C GLN A 282 -2.17 -24.81 0.15
N GLY A 283 -1.54 -25.88 -0.33
CA GLY A 283 -1.40 -26.15 -1.76
C GLY A 283 -2.73 -26.66 -2.34
N ALA A 284 -3.58 -25.75 -2.85
CA ALA A 284 -4.85 -26.08 -3.45
C ALA A 284 -5.24 -25.08 -4.53
N LYS A 285 -5.72 -25.59 -5.67
CA LYS A 285 -6.28 -24.75 -6.73
C LYS A 285 -7.77 -24.53 -6.47
N VAL A 286 -8.15 -23.31 -6.19
CA VAL A 286 -9.56 -22.90 -6.09
C VAL A 286 -10.11 -22.71 -7.49
N CYS A 287 -11.22 -23.41 -7.80
CA CYS A 287 -11.88 -23.36 -9.10
C CYS A 287 -13.28 -22.75 -9.01
N GLU A 288 -13.92 -22.79 -7.84
CA GLU A 288 -15.27 -22.30 -7.67
C GLU A 288 -15.49 -21.69 -6.29
N LEU A 289 -16.32 -20.62 -6.24
CA LEU A 289 -16.76 -19.93 -5.04
C LEU A 289 -18.29 -20.02 -4.94
N LYS A 290 -18.81 -20.48 -3.80
CA LYS A 290 -20.26 -20.54 -3.55
C LYS A 290 -20.63 -19.89 -2.21
N PRO A 291 -21.56 -18.93 -2.21
CA PRO A 291 -22.16 -18.44 -0.97
C PRO A 291 -22.87 -19.56 -0.22
N SER A 292 -22.65 -19.66 1.10
CA SER A 292 -23.29 -20.66 1.95
C SER A 292 -23.48 -20.10 3.36
N GLN A 293 -24.72 -19.88 3.80
CA GLN A 293 -25.08 -19.45 5.16
C GLN A 293 -24.31 -18.20 5.65
N GLY A 294 -24.19 -17.17 4.79
CA GLY A 294 -23.49 -15.93 5.11
C GLY A 294 -21.96 -16.00 5.01
N GLN A 295 -21.41 -17.15 4.64
CA GLN A 295 -19.99 -17.38 4.39
C GLN A 295 -19.73 -17.74 2.94
N MET A 296 -18.47 -17.63 2.47
CA MET A 296 -18.05 -18.10 1.16
C MET A 296 -17.34 -19.44 1.32
N ARG A 297 -17.81 -20.44 0.58
CA ARG A 297 -17.19 -21.77 0.49
C ARG A 297 -16.43 -21.90 -0.82
N LEU A 298 -15.22 -22.46 -0.74
CA LEU A 298 -14.32 -22.65 -1.85
C LEU A 298 -14.25 -24.12 -2.25
N TYR A 299 -14.15 -24.37 -3.56
CA TYR A 299 -14.10 -25.73 -4.11
C TYR A 299 -12.96 -25.88 -5.12
N ASP A 300 -12.42 -27.11 -5.22
CA ASP A 300 -11.51 -27.50 -6.28
C ASP A 300 -12.24 -27.92 -7.58
N ALA A 301 -11.49 -28.36 -8.58
CA ALA A 301 -12.04 -28.81 -9.86
C ALA A 301 -12.89 -30.11 -9.76
N ALA A 302 -12.70 -30.90 -8.71
CA ALA A 302 -13.47 -32.12 -8.45
C ALA A 302 -14.74 -31.85 -7.64
N GLY A 303 -15.02 -30.57 -7.28
CA GLY A 303 -16.14 -30.19 -6.45
C GLY A 303 -15.95 -30.49 -4.96
N GLN A 304 -14.70 -30.81 -4.54
CA GLN A 304 -14.37 -31.00 -3.14
C GLN A 304 -14.27 -29.63 -2.43
N ALA A 305 -14.90 -29.52 -1.26
CA ALA A 305 -14.80 -28.31 -0.43
C ALA A 305 -13.40 -28.17 0.15
N LEU A 306 -12.77 -27.02 -0.08
CA LEU A 306 -11.42 -26.69 0.40
C LEU A 306 -11.44 -25.90 1.70
N SER A 307 -12.30 -24.87 1.78
CA SER A 307 -12.42 -24.01 2.97
C SER A 307 -13.74 -23.23 2.95
N GLN A 308 -14.06 -22.60 4.09
CA GLN A 308 -15.22 -21.72 4.25
C GLN A 308 -14.88 -20.62 5.26
N ALA A 309 -15.25 -19.35 4.96
CA ALA A 309 -14.97 -18.22 5.83
C ALA A 309 -15.99 -17.07 5.67
N ASP A 310 -16.06 -16.20 6.69
CA ASP A 310 -16.90 -15.00 6.69
C ASP A 310 -16.46 -13.98 5.64
N VAL A 311 -15.14 -13.90 5.39
CA VAL A 311 -14.52 -12.97 4.44
C VAL A 311 -13.58 -13.74 3.51
N THR A 312 -13.70 -13.47 2.21
CA THR A 312 -12.84 -14.02 1.17
C THR A 312 -12.05 -12.90 0.48
N LEU A 313 -10.75 -13.07 0.37
CA LEU A 313 -9.84 -12.11 -0.26
C LEU A 313 -9.25 -12.75 -1.52
N LEU A 314 -9.56 -12.19 -2.70
CA LEU A 314 -9.04 -12.66 -3.97
C LEU A 314 -7.72 -11.94 -4.31
N ALA A 315 -6.64 -12.70 -4.38
CA ALA A 315 -5.28 -12.24 -4.68
C ALA A 315 -4.56 -13.18 -5.67
N ALA A 316 -5.33 -13.80 -6.57
CA ALA A 316 -4.92 -14.97 -7.35
C ALA A 316 -4.08 -14.63 -8.61
N GLY A 317 -3.68 -13.37 -8.83
CA GLY A 317 -2.93 -12.99 -10.03
C GLY A 317 -3.67 -13.37 -11.32
N THR A 318 -3.06 -14.21 -12.18
CA THR A 318 -3.72 -14.72 -13.41
C THR A 318 -4.92 -15.61 -13.14
N GLY A 319 -5.01 -16.24 -11.97
CA GLY A 319 -6.18 -17.00 -11.55
C GLY A 319 -7.46 -16.15 -11.41
N MET A 320 -7.34 -14.82 -11.33
CA MET A 320 -8.48 -13.91 -11.31
C MET A 320 -9.35 -13.99 -12.58
N HIS A 321 -8.78 -14.37 -13.74
CA HIS A 321 -9.54 -14.56 -14.97
C HIS A 321 -10.60 -15.67 -14.89
N ALA A 322 -10.32 -16.70 -14.09
CA ALA A 322 -11.28 -17.78 -13.86
C ALA A 322 -12.30 -17.47 -12.77
N LEU A 323 -11.91 -16.66 -11.79
CA LEU A 323 -12.69 -16.37 -10.59
C LEU A 323 -13.56 -15.10 -10.71
N THR A 324 -13.29 -14.24 -11.69
CA THR A 324 -13.99 -12.98 -11.88
C THR A 324 -14.22 -12.66 -13.35
N SER A 325 -15.27 -11.88 -13.64
CA SER A 325 -15.55 -11.32 -14.97
C SER A 325 -14.81 -10.00 -15.26
N LEU A 326 -13.85 -9.62 -14.40
CA LEU A 326 -13.12 -8.37 -14.56
C LEU A 326 -12.15 -8.39 -15.73
N ALA A 327 -12.09 -7.30 -16.49
CA ALA A 327 -11.25 -7.17 -17.68
C ALA A 327 -9.78 -6.90 -17.31
N LEU A 328 -9.08 -7.93 -16.88
CA LEU A 328 -7.64 -7.92 -16.64
C LEU A 328 -6.88 -8.30 -17.90
N ARG A 329 -5.71 -7.70 -18.10
CA ARG A 329 -4.76 -8.06 -19.15
C ARG A 329 -3.53 -8.72 -18.52
N ASN A 330 -2.92 -9.63 -19.24
CA ASN A 330 -1.68 -10.28 -18.84
C ASN A 330 -0.47 -9.45 -19.28
N VAL A 331 0.58 -9.49 -18.48
CA VAL A 331 1.91 -8.96 -18.84
C VAL A 331 2.92 -10.03 -18.49
N ARG A 332 3.45 -10.67 -19.51
CA ARG A 332 4.54 -11.62 -19.34
C ARG A 332 5.87 -10.87 -19.17
N GLY A 333 6.70 -11.36 -18.28
CA GLY A 333 8.07 -10.89 -18.11
C GLY A 333 9.00 -12.04 -17.81
N GLN A 334 10.20 -12.00 -18.39
CA GLN A 334 11.27 -12.95 -18.11
C GLN A 334 12.45 -12.21 -17.50
N SER A 335 13.05 -12.81 -16.49
CA SER A 335 14.31 -12.39 -15.86
C SER A 335 15.30 -13.54 -15.88
N ILE A 336 16.58 -13.24 -15.66
CA ILE A 336 17.64 -14.23 -15.57
C ILE A 336 18.38 -14.07 -14.25
N LEU A 337 18.74 -15.19 -13.64
CA LEU A 337 19.70 -15.26 -12.56
C LEU A 337 21.09 -15.44 -13.16
N ILE A 338 21.99 -14.56 -12.82
CA ILE A 338 23.39 -14.64 -13.25
C ILE A 338 24.33 -14.73 -12.05
N ARG A 339 25.53 -15.23 -12.30
CA ARG A 339 26.63 -15.24 -11.34
C ARG A 339 27.83 -14.47 -11.91
N SER A 340 28.35 -13.51 -11.14
CA SER A 340 29.52 -12.71 -11.50
C SER A 340 30.53 -12.67 -10.37
N LYS A 341 31.82 -12.81 -10.73
CA LYS A 341 32.95 -12.58 -9.80
C LYS A 341 33.33 -11.11 -9.72
N HIS A 342 32.89 -10.30 -10.67
CA HIS A 342 33.13 -8.87 -10.71
C HIS A 342 32.08 -8.12 -9.90
N THR A 343 32.44 -6.96 -9.38
CA THR A 343 31.54 -6.04 -8.71
C THR A 343 30.59 -5.44 -9.74
N LEU A 344 29.32 -5.81 -9.67
CA LEU A 344 28.25 -5.19 -10.45
C LEU A 344 27.49 -4.17 -9.60
N PRO A 345 26.73 -3.24 -10.22
CA PRO A 345 25.79 -2.40 -9.48
C PRO A 345 24.85 -3.27 -8.65
N GLU A 346 24.78 -3.02 -7.35
CA GLU A 346 23.97 -3.85 -6.45
C GLU A 346 22.48 -3.67 -6.67
N PHE A 347 22.07 -2.46 -7.08
CA PHE A 347 20.65 -2.15 -7.31
C PHE A 347 20.54 -1.06 -8.38
N LEU A 348 20.20 -1.47 -9.61
CA LEU A 348 20.12 -0.62 -10.81
C LEU A 348 18.75 -0.78 -11.47
N THR A 349 18.25 0.31 -12.06
CA THR A 349 17.06 0.33 -12.95
C THR A 349 17.26 1.32 -14.10
N GLY A 350 16.35 1.30 -15.06
CA GLY A 350 16.37 2.18 -16.22
C GLY A 350 16.17 1.44 -17.52
N ASP A 351 17.23 1.16 -18.26
CA ASP A 351 17.15 0.32 -19.46
C ASP A 351 17.15 -1.17 -19.11
N ILE A 352 17.82 -1.54 -18.04
CA ILE A 352 17.81 -2.89 -17.45
C ILE A 352 17.73 -2.80 -15.93
N ASN A 353 17.16 -3.81 -15.29
CA ASN A 353 17.19 -3.90 -13.82
C ASN A 353 18.25 -4.92 -13.40
N ILE A 354 19.07 -4.56 -12.41
CA ILE A 354 20.04 -5.45 -11.76
C ILE A 354 19.76 -5.40 -10.26
N THR A 355 19.60 -6.56 -9.64
CA THR A 355 19.31 -6.68 -8.21
C THR A 355 20.25 -7.70 -7.58
N TYR A 356 21.08 -7.28 -6.66
CA TYR A 356 21.99 -8.13 -5.93
C TYR A 356 21.24 -9.06 -4.96
N LEU A 357 21.54 -10.34 -5.03
CA LEU A 357 20.91 -11.36 -4.21
C LEU A 357 21.78 -11.87 -3.05
N GLY A 358 23.07 -11.62 -3.10
CA GLY A 358 24.05 -12.10 -2.13
C GLY A 358 25.13 -12.95 -2.79
N GLY A 359 26.34 -13.01 -2.21
CA GLY A 359 27.46 -13.77 -2.77
C GLY A 359 27.90 -13.26 -4.14
N GLN A 360 27.68 -14.05 -5.18
CA GLN A 360 27.96 -13.68 -6.57
C GLN A 360 26.67 -13.62 -7.42
N ASP A 361 25.52 -13.76 -6.83
CA ASP A 361 24.24 -13.92 -7.53
C ASP A 361 23.52 -12.60 -7.73
N PHE A 362 23.02 -12.37 -8.94
CA PHE A 362 22.26 -11.19 -9.35
C PHE A 362 21.04 -11.59 -10.16
N LEU A 363 19.91 -10.95 -9.88
CA LEU A 363 18.70 -11.03 -10.71
C LEU A 363 18.72 -9.90 -11.72
N VAL A 364 18.56 -10.24 -13.00
CA VAL A 364 18.60 -9.29 -14.12
C VAL A 364 17.31 -9.40 -14.92
N GLY A 365 16.72 -8.30 -15.28
CA GLY A 365 15.50 -8.27 -16.09
C GLY A 365 14.72 -6.99 -15.96
N SER A 366 13.53 -6.96 -16.49
CA SER A 366 12.80 -8.07 -17.12
C SER A 366 12.32 -7.68 -18.52
N THR A 367 12.06 -8.68 -19.35
CA THR A 367 11.29 -8.43 -20.57
C THR A 367 9.87 -8.00 -20.25
N TYR A 368 9.19 -7.41 -21.23
CA TYR A 368 7.82 -6.95 -21.10
C TYR A 368 7.02 -7.28 -22.37
N GLU A 369 6.05 -8.19 -22.24
CA GLU A 369 5.17 -8.59 -23.33
C GLU A 369 3.72 -8.47 -22.89
N LEU A 370 3.01 -7.50 -23.47
CA LEU A 370 1.61 -7.28 -23.20
C LEU A 370 0.77 -8.40 -23.83
N ASP A 371 -0.23 -8.88 -23.08
CA ASP A 371 -1.11 -10.01 -23.44
C ASP A 371 -0.40 -11.36 -23.59
N GLY A 372 0.88 -11.45 -23.18
CA GLY A 372 1.60 -12.72 -23.11
C GLY A 372 1.03 -13.62 -22.00
N SER A 373 0.65 -14.86 -22.35
CA SER A 373 0.02 -15.83 -21.45
C SER A 373 0.86 -17.09 -21.20
N ASP A 374 1.98 -17.24 -21.89
CA ASP A 374 2.86 -18.38 -21.74
C ASP A 374 3.84 -18.19 -20.57
N PRO A 375 3.76 -19.00 -19.48
CA PRO A 375 4.64 -18.86 -18.32
C PRO A 375 6.04 -19.49 -18.54
N GLN A 376 6.27 -20.14 -19.69
CA GLN A 376 7.54 -20.80 -19.97
C GLN A 376 8.66 -19.80 -20.27
N THR A 377 9.88 -20.15 -19.90
CA THR A 377 11.06 -19.38 -20.27
C THR A 377 11.41 -19.58 -21.76
N ARG A 378 11.86 -18.49 -22.42
CA ARG A 378 12.24 -18.52 -23.84
C ARG A 378 13.72 -18.19 -24.00
N LEU A 379 14.40 -18.94 -24.85
CA LEU A 379 15.82 -18.69 -25.15
C LEU A 379 16.05 -17.30 -25.72
N LEU A 380 15.21 -16.86 -26.65
CA LEU A 380 15.30 -15.53 -27.27
C LEU A 380 15.26 -14.38 -26.22
N ASP A 381 14.39 -14.52 -25.21
CA ASP A 381 14.31 -13.53 -24.10
C ASP A 381 15.58 -13.59 -23.23
N THR A 382 16.11 -14.79 -23.02
CA THR A 382 17.37 -14.99 -22.26
C THR A 382 18.54 -14.34 -22.98
N ASP A 383 18.69 -14.60 -24.28
CA ASP A 383 19.77 -14.03 -25.11
C ASP A 383 19.70 -12.51 -25.20
N ARG A 384 18.48 -11.98 -25.31
CA ARG A 384 18.23 -10.54 -25.25
C ARG A 384 18.70 -9.94 -23.93
N LEU A 385 18.30 -10.50 -22.79
CA LEU A 385 18.69 -10.02 -21.47
C LEU A 385 20.19 -10.10 -21.24
N ILE A 386 20.87 -11.16 -21.73
CA ILE A 386 22.33 -11.30 -21.71
C ILE A 386 22.99 -10.19 -22.55
N SER A 387 22.44 -9.92 -23.74
CA SER A 387 22.95 -8.86 -24.62
C SER A 387 22.80 -7.48 -24.00
N ASP A 388 21.59 -7.16 -23.50
CA ASP A 388 21.29 -5.88 -22.84
C ASP A 388 22.19 -5.65 -21.61
N LEU A 389 22.41 -6.72 -20.82
CA LEU A 389 23.30 -6.67 -19.66
C LEU A 389 24.74 -6.42 -20.07
N ALA A 390 25.24 -7.19 -21.07
CA ALA A 390 26.60 -7.03 -21.56
C ALA A 390 26.86 -5.63 -22.14
N GLN A 391 25.88 -5.05 -22.81
CA GLN A 391 25.95 -3.67 -23.30
C GLN A 391 25.99 -2.67 -22.15
N THR A 392 25.18 -2.86 -21.11
CA THR A 392 25.16 -1.97 -19.94
C THR A 392 26.45 -2.02 -19.16
N LEU A 393 27.03 -3.23 -18.97
CA LEU A 393 28.27 -3.45 -18.22
C LEU A 393 29.52 -3.21 -19.05
N GLN A 394 29.41 -3.17 -20.39
CA GLN A 394 30.52 -3.13 -21.35
C GLN A 394 31.48 -4.35 -21.26
N HIS A 395 31.03 -5.47 -20.66
CA HIS A 395 31.74 -6.73 -20.58
C HIS A 395 30.75 -7.93 -20.44
N ARG A 396 31.27 -9.16 -20.55
CA ARG A 396 30.49 -10.40 -20.45
C ARG A 396 31.03 -11.37 -19.38
N ASP A 397 31.67 -10.88 -18.35
CA ASP A 397 32.29 -11.70 -17.30
C ASP A 397 31.27 -12.14 -16.24
N PHE A 398 30.21 -12.80 -16.70
CA PHE A 398 29.19 -13.42 -15.89
C PHE A 398 28.68 -14.71 -16.52
N THR A 399 28.10 -15.58 -15.73
CA THR A 399 27.50 -16.84 -16.18
C THR A 399 26.01 -16.87 -15.90
N LEU A 400 25.23 -17.40 -16.83
CA LEU A 400 23.79 -17.66 -16.62
C LEU A 400 23.65 -18.81 -15.62
N ALA A 401 22.89 -18.60 -14.55
CA ALA A 401 22.51 -19.64 -13.60
C ALA A 401 21.15 -20.25 -13.94
N SER A 402 20.11 -19.42 -14.13
CA SER A 402 18.78 -19.87 -14.56
C SER A 402 17.93 -18.72 -15.11
N PRO A 403 17.04 -18.96 -16.06
CA PRO A 403 15.98 -18.05 -16.43
C PRO A 403 14.75 -18.24 -15.52
N HIS A 404 13.92 -17.21 -15.39
CA HIS A 404 12.67 -17.22 -14.68
C HIS A 404 11.64 -16.40 -15.45
N ALA A 405 10.43 -16.93 -15.68
CA ALA A 405 9.34 -16.20 -16.31
C ALA A 405 8.12 -16.15 -15.40
N GLY A 406 7.34 -15.07 -15.51
CA GLY A 406 6.12 -14.90 -14.74
C GLY A 406 5.13 -14.00 -15.46
N ILE A 407 3.85 -14.19 -15.15
CA ILE A 407 2.76 -13.42 -15.73
C ILE A 407 2.13 -12.56 -14.64
N ARG A 408 2.14 -11.26 -14.88
CA ARG A 408 1.50 -10.24 -14.05
C ARG A 408 0.15 -9.89 -14.66
N THR A 409 -0.80 -9.43 -13.84
CA THR A 409 -2.07 -8.89 -14.31
C THR A 409 -2.13 -7.38 -14.12
N VAL A 410 -2.76 -6.69 -15.07
CA VAL A 410 -2.99 -5.25 -15.05
C VAL A 410 -4.39 -4.94 -15.54
N PHE A 411 -4.97 -3.85 -15.11
CA PHE A 411 -6.09 -3.21 -15.80
C PHE A 411 -5.56 -2.38 -16.99
N SER A 412 -6.44 -2.06 -17.95
CA SER A 412 -6.07 -1.27 -19.14
C SER A 412 -5.58 0.14 -18.78
N ASP A 413 -6.11 0.73 -17.73
CA ASP A 413 -5.72 2.03 -17.17
C ASP A 413 -4.48 1.94 -16.24
N ARG A 414 -3.99 0.73 -15.96
CA ARG A 414 -2.87 0.44 -15.05
C ARG A 414 -3.08 0.86 -13.60
N VAL A 415 -4.32 1.15 -13.22
CA VAL A 415 -4.69 1.42 -11.82
C VAL A 415 -4.90 0.09 -11.10
N ILE A 416 -4.44 0.00 -9.85
CA ILE A 416 -4.65 -1.20 -9.05
C ILE A 416 -6.10 -1.29 -8.58
N GLY A 417 -6.63 -2.51 -8.50
CA GLY A 417 -7.94 -2.80 -7.91
C GLY A 417 -7.79 -3.30 -6.47
N ALA A 418 -8.37 -2.56 -5.52
CA ALA A 418 -8.45 -2.98 -4.12
C ALA A 418 -9.81 -2.61 -3.55
N GLY A 419 -10.51 -3.56 -2.95
CA GLY A 419 -11.80 -3.30 -2.29
C GLY A 419 -12.82 -4.41 -2.45
N LEU A 420 -14.07 -4.11 -2.06
CA LEU A 420 -15.20 -5.02 -2.14
C LEU A 420 -15.54 -5.31 -3.60
N LEU A 421 -15.67 -6.60 -3.92
CA LEU A 421 -16.14 -7.05 -5.24
C LEU A 421 -17.66 -7.10 -5.27
N PRO A 422 -18.30 -6.47 -6.29
CA PRO A 422 -19.72 -6.68 -6.55
C PRO A 422 -19.99 -8.15 -6.86
N ALA A 423 -21.08 -8.70 -6.30
CA ALA A 423 -21.41 -10.13 -6.44
C ALA A 423 -21.50 -10.60 -7.91
N HIS A 424 -21.98 -9.75 -8.82
CA HIS A 424 -22.10 -10.06 -10.26
C HIS A 424 -20.74 -10.16 -10.98
N THR A 425 -19.65 -9.72 -10.37
CA THR A 425 -18.29 -9.85 -10.95
C THR A 425 -17.61 -11.15 -10.57
N ILE A 426 -18.15 -11.91 -9.62
CA ILE A 426 -17.61 -13.19 -9.19
C ILE A 426 -18.16 -14.27 -10.13
N THR A 427 -17.29 -14.98 -10.81
CA THR A 427 -17.69 -16.12 -11.64
C THR A 427 -18.05 -17.28 -10.71
N THR A 428 -19.36 -17.51 -10.53
CA THR A 428 -19.85 -18.72 -9.89
C THR A 428 -20.33 -19.66 -11.00
N ALA A 429 -19.96 -20.94 -10.95
CA ALA A 429 -20.58 -21.91 -11.84
C ALA A 429 -22.10 -21.91 -11.55
N THR A 430 -22.88 -21.55 -12.56
CA THR A 430 -24.35 -21.59 -12.60
C THR A 430 -25.04 -21.45 -11.25
N MET A 431 -25.28 -20.20 -10.83
CA MET A 431 -26.29 -19.95 -9.80
C MET A 431 -27.66 -20.22 -10.43
N ASP A 432 -28.31 -21.32 -10.08
CA ASP A 432 -29.76 -21.35 -10.04
C ASP A 432 -30.17 -20.12 -9.21
N GLN A 433 -30.93 -19.20 -9.81
CA GLN A 433 -31.31 -17.95 -9.15
C GLN A 433 -31.94 -18.31 -7.81
N PRO A 434 -31.38 -17.96 -6.66
CA PRO A 434 -32.03 -18.19 -5.40
C PRO A 434 -33.28 -17.31 -5.40
N SER A 435 -34.45 -17.94 -5.15
CA SER A 435 -35.67 -17.22 -4.89
C SER A 435 -35.43 -16.14 -3.84
N ALA A 436 -35.94 -14.92 -4.05
CA ALA A 436 -35.67 -13.70 -3.31
C ALA A 436 -35.94 -13.74 -1.77
N HIS A 437 -36.27 -14.90 -1.21
CA HIS A 437 -36.74 -15.06 0.17
C HIS A 437 -35.73 -15.71 1.14
N THR A 438 -34.51 -16.04 0.75
CA THR A 438 -33.54 -16.78 1.62
C THR A 438 -32.17 -16.15 1.74
N LEU A 439 -31.98 -14.90 1.34
CA LEU A 439 -30.66 -14.25 1.42
C LEU A 439 -30.47 -13.58 2.81
N GLY A 440 -29.71 -14.23 3.68
CA GLY A 440 -28.90 -13.54 4.67
C GLY A 440 -27.90 -12.58 3.98
N PRO A 441 -27.22 -11.66 4.70
CA PRO A 441 -26.27 -10.75 4.08
C PRO A 441 -25.27 -11.54 3.23
N ALA A 442 -25.06 -11.08 1.99
CA ALA A 442 -24.10 -11.71 1.07
C ALA A 442 -22.70 -11.77 1.72
N PRO A 443 -21.97 -12.90 1.60
CA PRO A 443 -20.63 -13.00 2.17
C PRO A 443 -19.70 -11.96 1.56
N ALA A 444 -18.88 -11.32 2.39
CA ALA A 444 -17.96 -10.28 1.94
C ALA A 444 -16.83 -10.88 1.12
N CYS A 445 -16.71 -10.47 -0.14
CA CYS A 445 -15.62 -10.84 -1.03
C CYS A 445 -14.89 -9.59 -1.48
N TYR A 446 -13.61 -9.52 -1.17
CA TYR A 446 -12.73 -8.40 -1.55
C TYR A 446 -11.65 -8.90 -2.50
N ALA A 447 -11.03 -7.97 -3.22
CA ALA A 447 -9.90 -8.29 -4.08
C ALA A 447 -8.75 -7.30 -3.93
N LEU A 448 -7.54 -7.80 -4.20
CA LEU A 448 -6.34 -7.01 -4.44
C LEU A 448 -5.66 -7.55 -5.70
N MET A 449 -5.69 -6.77 -6.78
CA MET A 449 -5.32 -7.21 -8.11
C MET A 449 -4.82 -6.08 -9.01
N GLY A 450 -4.35 -6.42 -10.22
CA GLY A 450 -3.92 -5.43 -11.20
C GLY A 450 -2.62 -4.72 -10.82
N LEU A 451 -1.80 -5.32 -9.97
CA LEU A 451 -0.59 -4.72 -9.39
C LEU A 451 0.53 -4.47 -10.40
N GLY A 452 0.50 -5.13 -11.57
CA GLY A 452 1.47 -4.96 -12.64
C GLY A 452 2.92 -5.18 -12.19
N SER A 453 3.82 -4.31 -12.65
CA SER A 453 5.25 -4.39 -12.38
C SER A 453 5.68 -3.83 -11.03
N HIS A 454 4.81 -3.10 -10.32
CA HIS A 454 5.11 -2.42 -9.06
C HIS A 454 4.40 -3.06 -7.85
N GLY A 455 4.11 -4.36 -7.93
CA GLY A 455 3.41 -5.08 -6.87
C GLY A 455 4.06 -4.95 -5.50
N ALA A 456 5.39 -5.05 -5.42
CA ALA A 456 6.11 -4.92 -4.15
C ALA A 456 6.04 -3.49 -3.55
N THR A 457 5.88 -2.47 -4.38
CA THR A 457 5.69 -1.08 -3.96
C THR A 457 4.27 -0.83 -3.49
N HIS A 458 3.27 -1.38 -4.17
CA HIS A 458 1.86 -1.01 -4.00
C HIS A 458 1.08 -1.94 -3.08
N ALA A 459 1.30 -3.27 -3.19
CA ALA A 459 0.50 -4.26 -2.47
C ALA A 459 0.49 -4.08 -0.95
N PRO A 460 1.63 -3.75 -0.28
CA PRO A 460 1.62 -3.59 1.16
C PRO A 460 0.66 -2.50 1.67
N LEU A 461 0.65 -1.34 1.01
CA LEU A 461 -0.27 -0.24 1.38
C LEU A 461 -1.71 -0.54 0.96
N ALA A 462 -1.91 -1.14 -0.22
CA ALA A 462 -3.24 -1.47 -0.71
C ALA A 462 -3.93 -2.59 0.10
N ALA A 463 -3.14 -3.44 0.79
CA ALA A 463 -3.62 -4.48 1.69
C ALA A 463 -3.95 -3.97 3.10
N GLU A 464 -3.44 -2.81 3.46
CA GLU A 464 -3.65 -2.16 4.77
C GLU A 464 -4.99 -1.45 4.85
#